data_48ded9961368bb781c0f44cf17c49220
#
_entry.id   48ded9961368bb781c0f44cf17c49220
#
_cell.length_a   1.000
_cell.length_b   1.000
_cell.length_c   1.000
_cell.angle_alpha   90.00
_cell.angle_beta   90.00
_cell.angle_gamma   90.00
#
_symmetry.space_group_name_H-M   'P 1'
#
loop_
_entity.id
_entity.type
_entity.pdbx_description
1 polymer ?
#
loop_
_entity_poly.entity_id
_entity_poly.type
_entity_poly.pdbx_seq_one_letter_code
_entity_poly.pdbx_strand_id
1 'polypeptide(L)'
;VGTAPIQNIGAYGVEIKDVLDSCVGLHKTSLDLKTFDLEDCAFGYRDSVFKQSLKGQYLITSVRLRLRKKNHVLKTNYGAIAQVLKDNGITDPNIQDVAKAVIDIRQSKLPDPKQLGNSGSFFKNPVVSDEVLQSIQSTYERVPSYPAGEGHVKLAAGWLIEQAGWKGKRFG
;
A
#
# COMPACT_ATOMS: atom_id res chain seq x y z
N VAL A 1 -4.30 1.42 -13.32
CA VAL A 1 -2.92 0.98 -13.61
C VAL A 1 -1.96 2.17 -13.53
N GLY A 2 -2.24 3.30 -14.20
CA GLY A 2 -1.35 4.47 -14.26
C GLY A 2 -1.02 5.13 -12.91
N THR A 3 -1.87 4.99 -11.89
CA THR A 3 -1.58 5.52 -10.54
C THR A 3 -0.64 4.64 -9.71
N ALA A 4 -0.40 3.40 -10.11
CA ALA A 4 0.42 2.47 -9.34
C ALA A 4 1.86 2.97 -9.13
N PRO A 5 2.62 3.42 -10.15
CA PRO A 5 3.94 3.98 -9.94
C PRO A 5 3.92 5.37 -9.31
N ILE A 6 2.85 6.16 -9.47
CA ILE A 6 2.79 7.51 -8.89
C ILE A 6 2.92 7.47 -7.36
N GLN A 7 2.26 6.54 -6.70
CA GLN A 7 2.26 6.43 -5.24
C GLN A 7 2.98 5.19 -4.70
N ASN A 8 3.82 4.53 -5.50
CA ASN A 8 4.42 3.26 -5.09
C ASN A 8 3.40 2.39 -4.36
N ILE A 9 2.30 2.03 -5.08
CA ILE A 9 1.17 1.32 -4.45
C ILE A 9 1.66 0.04 -3.79
N GLY A 10 1.15 -0.24 -2.60
CA GLY A 10 1.55 -1.43 -1.87
C GLY A 10 0.49 -1.91 -0.91
N ALA A 11 0.43 -3.22 -0.74
CA ALA A 11 -0.42 -3.91 0.22
C ALA A 11 0.20 -5.26 0.56
N TYR A 12 -0.13 -5.79 1.72
CA TYR A 12 0.29 -7.12 2.17
C TYR A 12 1.81 -7.36 2.11
N GLY A 13 2.59 -6.33 2.47
CA GLY A 13 4.05 -6.39 2.53
C GLY A 13 4.76 -6.35 1.17
N VAL A 14 4.05 -6.01 0.09
CA VAL A 14 4.61 -5.82 -1.27
C VAL A 14 4.30 -4.42 -1.76
N GLU A 15 5.25 -3.78 -2.43
CA GLU A 15 5.08 -2.50 -3.11
C GLU A 15 5.35 -2.64 -4.61
N ILE A 16 4.87 -1.69 -5.43
CA ILE A 16 5.09 -1.74 -6.89
C ILE A 16 6.57 -1.74 -7.24
N LYS A 17 7.40 -1.03 -6.47
CA LYS A 17 8.86 -1.00 -6.64
C LYS A 17 9.52 -2.38 -6.59
N ASP A 18 8.92 -3.35 -5.88
CA ASP A 18 9.49 -4.70 -5.73
C ASP A 18 9.38 -5.50 -7.04
N VAL A 19 8.53 -5.08 -7.95
CA VAL A 19 8.21 -5.79 -9.20
C VAL A 19 8.20 -4.89 -10.44
N LEU A 20 8.40 -3.58 -10.31
CA LEU A 20 8.47 -2.70 -11.47
C LEU A 20 9.71 -3.00 -12.31
N ASP A 21 9.52 -3.13 -13.61
CA ASP A 21 10.59 -3.09 -14.61
C ASP A 21 10.74 -1.67 -15.16
N SER A 22 9.66 -1.08 -15.62
CA SER A 22 9.62 0.28 -16.14
C SER A 22 8.19 0.82 -16.21
N CYS A 23 8.03 2.13 -16.40
CA CYS A 23 6.77 2.71 -16.84
C CYS A 23 7.02 3.75 -17.95
N VAL A 24 5.98 4.02 -18.75
CA VAL A 24 6.02 5.05 -19.78
C VAL A 24 5.08 6.16 -19.41
N GLY A 25 5.58 7.38 -19.43
CA GLY A 25 4.81 8.61 -19.23
C GLY A 25 4.75 9.47 -20.48
N LEU A 26 3.58 9.99 -20.80
CA LEU A 26 3.37 11.07 -21.77
C LEU A 26 3.53 12.41 -21.06
N HIS A 27 4.47 13.23 -21.49
CA HIS A 27 4.63 14.58 -20.97
C HIS A 27 3.48 15.47 -21.42
N LYS A 28 2.81 16.14 -20.49
CA LYS A 28 1.54 16.84 -20.78
C LYS A 28 1.67 18.04 -21.71
N THR A 29 2.83 18.68 -21.76
CA THR A 29 3.06 19.88 -22.56
C THR A 29 3.71 19.55 -23.90
N SER A 30 4.83 18.81 -23.90
CA SER A 30 5.55 18.50 -25.15
C SER A 30 4.95 17.31 -25.91
N LEU A 31 4.10 16.52 -25.25
CA LEU A 31 3.50 15.28 -25.75
C LEU A 31 4.53 14.18 -26.08
N ASP A 32 5.75 14.30 -25.58
CA ASP A 32 6.78 13.29 -25.73
C ASP A 32 6.55 12.12 -24.78
N LEU A 33 6.88 10.93 -25.23
CA LEU A 33 6.92 9.73 -24.42
C LEU A 33 8.30 9.58 -23.77
N LYS A 34 8.32 9.37 -22.46
CA LYS A 34 9.53 9.03 -21.71
C LYS A 34 9.33 7.72 -20.97
N THR A 35 10.31 6.83 -21.06
CA THR A 35 10.40 5.62 -20.24
C THR A 35 11.16 5.97 -18.94
N PHE A 36 10.60 5.54 -17.83
CA PHE A 36 11.18 5.63 -16.48
C PHE A 36 11.48 4.23 -16.00
N ASP A 37 12.69 3.97 -15.62
CA ASP A 37 13.09 2.73 -14.96
C ASP A 37 12.82 2.80 -13.44
N LEU A 38 13.29 1.79 -12.70
CA LEU A 38 13.11 1.72 -11.26
C LEU A 38 13.80 2.89 -10.52
N GLU A 39 15.00 3.26 -10.96
CA GLU A 39 15.81 4.31 -10.35
C GLU A 39 15.23 5.69 -10.64
N ASP A 40 14.81 5.93 -11.90
CA ASP A 40 14.14 7.16 -12.31
C ASP A 40 12.87 7.45 -11.49
N CYS A 41 12.15 6.39 -11.08
CA CYS A 41 10.92 6.53 -10.29
C CYS A 41 11.17 7.02 -8.87
N ALA A 42 12.37 6.93 -8.32
CA ALA A 42 12.77 7.41 -6.98
C ALA A 42 11.73 7.06 -5.89
N PHE A 43 11.35 5.80 -5.80
CA PHE A 43 10.25 5.36 -4.92
C PHE A 43 10.54 5.52 -3.44
N GLY A 44 9.59 6.15 -2.74
CA GLY A 44 9.48 6.17 -1.29
C GLY A 44 8.20 5.50 -0.79
N TYR A 45 7.94 5.62 0.52
CA TYR A 45 6.69 5.13 1.11
C TYR A 45 5.50 5.95 0.62
N ARG A 46 4.66 5.35 -0.23
CA ARG A 46 3.53 6.02 -0.91
C ARG A 46 3.97 7.27 -1.67
N ASP A 47 5.17 7.22 -2.24
CA ASP A 47 5.81 8.34 -2.90
C ASP A 47 6.63 7.89 -4.12
N SER A 48 6.86 8.84 -5.04
CA SER A 48 7.71 8.68 -6.22
C SER A 48 8.09 10.05 -6.79
N VAL A 49 8.97 10.08 -7.78
CA VAL A 49 9.31 11.28 -8.55
C VAL A 49 8.07 12.01 -9.10
N PHE A 50 7.01 11.26 -9.43
CA PHE A 50 5.76 11.83 -9.94
C PHE A 50 4.92 12.57 -8.89
N LYS A 51 5.23 12.45 -7.62
CA LYS A 51 4.66 13.24 -6.53
C LYS A 51 5.58 14.36 -6.07
N GLN A 52 6.82 14.36 -6.50
CA GLN A 52 7.88 15.31 -6.18
C GLN A 52 8.22 16.19 -7.38
N SER A 53 9.43 16.12 -7.91
CA SER A 53 9.93 17.01 -8.96
C SER A 53 9.15 16.95 -10.28
N LEU A 54 8.53 15.83 -10.60
CA LEU A 54 7.72 15.64 -11.82
C LEU A 54 6.20 15.71 -11.55
N LYS A 55 5.81 16.29 -10.41
CA LYS A 55 4.39 16.38 -10.03
C LYS A 55 3.57 17.08 -11.10
N GLY A 56 2.53 16.39 -11.58
CA GLY A 56 1.60 16.92 -12.56
C GLY A 56 2.10 17.02 -13.99
N GLN A 57 3.36 16.63 -14.28
CA GLN A 57 3.96 16.80 -15.61
C GLN A 57 3.66 15.62 -16.55
N TYR A 58 3.48 14.42 -16.04
CA TYR A 58 3.30 13.21 -16.84
C TYR A 58 1.95 12.52 -16.63
N LEU A 59 1.43 11.93 -17.69
CA LEU A 59 0.36 10.95 -17.68
C LEU A 59 0.98 9.57 -17.91
N ILE A 60 0.91 8.67 -16.93
CA ILE A 60 1.43 7.31 -17.07
C ILE A 60 0.53 6.51 -18.00
N THR A 61 1.07 6.05 -19.12
CA THR A 61 0.35 5.35 -20.18
C THR A 61 0.52 3.83 -20.10
N SER A 62 1.68 3.36 -19.62
CA SER A 62 1.92 1.93 -19.44
C SER A 62 2.83 1.65 -18.25
N VAL A 63 2.69 0.45 -17.68
CA VAL A 63 3.51 -0.06 -16.59
C VAL A 63 3.94 -1.48 -16.94
N ARG A 64 5.24 -1.75 -16.89
CA ARG A 64 5.83 -3.07 -17.11
C ARG A 64 6.26 -3.66 -15.79
N LEU A 65 5.81 -4.88 -15.50
CA LEU A 65 6.14 -5.59 -14.27
C LEU A 65 7.00 -6.82 -14.59
N ARG A 66 7.99 -7.08 -13.75
CA ARG A 66 8.81 -8.28 -13.79
C ARG A 66 8.35 -9.26 -12.73
N LEU A 67 7.65 -10.31 -13.14
CA LEU A 67 7.08 -11.31 -12.27
C LEU A 67 7.85 -12.63 -12.36
N ARG A 68 7.94 -13.35 -11.23
CA ARG A 68 8.55 -14.68 -11.17
C ARG A 68 7.53 -15.74 -11.60
N LYS A 69 7.94 -16.66 -12.47
CA LYS A 69 7.13 -17.82 -12.89
C LYS A 69 7.34 -19.05 -12.00
N LYS A 70 8.48 -19.12 -11.30
CA LYS A 70 8.88 -20.26 -10.44
C LYS A 70 9.61 -19.74 -9.21
N ASN A 71 9.80 -20.59 -8.21
CA ASN A 71 10.54 -20.29 -6.97
C ASN A 71 10.01 -19.01 -6.30
N HIS A 72 8.71 -18.99 -6.05
CA HIS A 72 8.04 -17.86 -5.43
C HIS A 72 8.47 -17.73 -3.96
N VAL A 73 8.81 -16.52 -3.55
CA VAL A 73 9.01 -16.19 -2.14
C VAL A 73 7.67 -15.66 -1.60
N LEU A 74 7.01 -16.45 -0.78
CA LEU A 74 5.70 -16.11 -0.24
C LEU A 74 5.86 -15.22 0.99
N LYS A 75 5.15 -14.09 1.03
CA LYS A 75 5.11 -13.17 2.18
C LYS A 75 3.85 -13.46 3.01
N THR A 76 3.87 -14.53 3.77
CA THR A 76 2.72 -14.98 4.59
C THR A 76 2.63 -14.32 5.96
N ASN A 77 3.72 -13.74 6.45
CA ASN A 77 3.81 -13.16 7.80
C ASN A 77 3.14 -11.78 7.93
N TYR A 78 2.54 -11.24 6.88
CA TYR A 78 1.90 -9.92 6.92
C TYR A 78 0.44 -10.01 7.34
N GLY A 79 0.09 -9.29 8.41
CA GLY A 79 -1.30 -9.17 8.87
C GLY A 79 -1.93 -10.53 9.22
N ALA A 80 -3.14 -10.76 8.71
CA ALA A 80 -3.92 -11.96 9.00
C ALA A 80 -3.67 -13.12 8.02
N ILE A 81 -2.74 -13.01 7.07
CA ILE A 81 -2.54 -14.06 6.04
C ILE A 81 -2.19 -15.39 6.67
N ALA A 82 -1.19 -15.41 7.57
CA ALA A 82 -0.76 -16.65 8.26
C ALA A 82 -1.92 -17.28 9.04
N GLN A 83 -2.73 -16.48 9.71
CA GLN A 83 -3.87 -16.98 10.46
C GLN A 83 -4.93 -17.60 9.54
N VAL A 84 -5.29 -16.91 8.44
CA VAL A 84 -6.27 -17.43 7.47
C VAL A 84 -5.80 -18.74 6.83
N LEU A 85 -4.51 -18.85 6.48
CA LEU A 85 -3.93 -20.10 5.97
C LEU A 85 -4.04 -21.21 7.00
N LYS A 86 -3.70 -20.93 8.27
CA LYS A 86 -3.79 -21.90 9.38
C LYS A 86 -5.25 -22.33 9.61
N ASP A 87 -6.19 -21.41 9.64
CA ASP A 87 -7.62 -21.69 9.87
C ASP A 87 -8.20 -22.57 8.75
N ASN A 88 -7.65 -22.44 7.52
CA ASN A 88 -7.98 -23.28 6.38
C ASN A 88 -7.17 -24.61 6.34
N GLY A 89 -6.36 -24.92 7.35
CA GLY A 89 -5.56 -26.15 7.42
C GLY A 89 -4.39 -26.20 6.43
N ILE A 90 -3.96 -25.07 5.87
CA ILE A 90 -2.89 -25.00 4.86
C ILE A 90 -1.55 -24.79 5.58
N THR A 91 -0.71 -25.82 5.61
CA THR A 91 0.61 -25.79 6.27
C THR A 91 1.76 -25.51 5.31
N ASP A 92 1.62 -25.85 4.02
CA ASP A 92 2.58 -25.57 2.95
C ASP A 92 1.90 -24.82 1.80
N PRO A 93 1.70 -23.49 1.95
CA PRO A 93 0.94 -22.71 1.01
C PRO A 93 1.69 -22.48 -0.31
N ASN A 94 0.96 -22.52 -1.40
CA ASN A 94 1.40 -22.05 -2.71
C ASN A 94 0.88 -20.62 -3.01
N ILE A 95 1.19 -20.08 -4.20
CA ILE A 95 0.79 -18.70 -4.57
C ILE A 95 -0.74 -18.54 -4.67
N GLN A 96 -1.46 -19.59 -5.06
CA GLN A 96 -2.92 -19.57 -5.16
C GLN A 96 -3.56 -19.52 -3.77
N ASP A 97 -3.02 -20.26 -2.80
CA ASP A 97 -3.47 -20.24 -1.42
C ASP A 97 -3.29 -18.87 -0.78
N VAL A 98 -2.13 -18.24 -0.99
CA VAL A 98 -1.88 -16.88 -0.50
C VAL A 98 -2.80 -15.87 -1.20
N ALA A 99 -3.00 -15.98 -2.52
CA ALA A 99 -3.90 -15.09 -3.25
C ALA A 99 -5.34 -15.22 -2.74
N LYS A 100 -5.81 -16.45 -2.50
CA LYS A 100 -7.14 -16.69 -1.93
C LYS A 100 -7.27 -16.10 -0.53
N ALA A 101 -6.31 -16.34 0.35
CA ALA A 101 -6.29 -15.76 1.69
C ALA A 101 -6.37 -14.21 1.66
N VAL A 102 -5.62 -13.57 0.75
CA VAL A 102 -5.69 -12.10 0.57
C VAL A 102 -7.07 -11.65 0.08
N ILE A 103 -7.69 -12.39 -0.87
CA ILE A 103 -9.05 -12.09 -1.36
C ILE A 103 -10.05 -12.19 -0.21
N ASP A 104 -10.03 -13.28 0.56
CA ASP A 104 -10.94 -13.51 1.68
C ASP A 104 -10.81 -12.42 2.75
N ILE A 105 -9.58 -12.04 3.11
CA ILE A 105 -9.30 -10.92 4.04
C ILE A 105 -9.87 -9.61 3.50
N ARG A 106 -9.71 -9.33 2.21
CA ARG A 106 -10.23 -8.09 1.60
C ARG A 106 -11.75 -8.06 1.59
N GLN A 107 -12.38 -9.15 1.20
CA GLN A 107 -13.85 -9.28 1.16
C GLN A 107 -14.47 -9.17 2.55
N SER A 108 -13.80 -9.63 3.60
CA SER A 108 -14.29 -9.48 4.97
C SER A 108 -14.19 -8.04 5.52
N LYS A 109 -13.35 -7.19 4.92
CA LYS A 109 -13.04 -5.84 5.44
C LYS A 109 -13.56 -4.71 4.56
N LEU A 110 -13.78 -4.96 3.28
CA LEU A 110 -14.13 -3.93 2.30
C LEU A 110 -15.50 -4.27 1.69
N PRO A 111 -16.35 -3.27 1.42
CA PRO A 111 -17.59 -3.50 0.70
C PRO A 111 -17.29 -4.01 -0.72
N ASP A 112 -18.20 -4.82 -1.26
CA ASP A 112 -18.12 -5.23 -2.66
C ASP A 112 -18.25 -4.00 -3.56
N PRO A 113 -17.25 -3.70 -4.42
CA PRO A 113 -17.27 -2.53 -5.27
C PRO A 113 -18.39 -2.55 -6.33
N LYS A 114 -19.02 -3.69 -6.58
CA LYS A 114 -20.21 -3.80 -7.42
C LYS A 114 -21.46 -3.26 -6.74
N GLN A 115 -21.48 -3.28 -5.41
CA GLN A 115 -22.60 -2.78 -4.61
C GLN A 115 -22.35 -1.38 -4.08
N LEU A 116 -21.12 -1.13 -3.61
CA LEU A 116 -20.71 0.17 -3.05
C LEU A 116 -19.28 0.50 -3.52
N GLY A 117 -19.17 1.50 -4.39
CA GLY A 117 -17.88 2.01 -4.83
C GLY A 117 -17.05 2.54 -3.66
N ASN A 118 -15.74 2.29 -3.68
CA ASN A 118 -14.83 2.86 -2.71
C ASN A 118 -13.50 3.25 -3.38
N SER A 119 -12.84 4.27 -2.83
CA SER A 119 -11.56 4.78 -3.33
C SER A 119 -10.35 4.14 -2.63
N GLY A 120 -10.58 3.17 -1.76
CA GLY A 120 -9.54 2.60 -0.89
C GLY A 120 -9.12 3.57 0.22
N SER A 121 -7.90 3.39 0.74
CA SER A 121 -7.38 4.27 1.80
C SER A 121 -7.00 5.63 1.25
N PHE A 122 -7.68 6.68 1.71
CA PHE A 122 -7.41 8.06 1.32
C PHE A 122 -6.15 8.60 2.00
N PHE A 123 -5.98 8.32 3.29
CA PHE A 123 -4.82 8.75 4.07
C PHE A 123 -3.71 7.69 4.07
N LYS A 124 -2.47 8.11 3.91
CA LYS A 124 -1.31 7.28 4.24
C LYS A 124 -1.09 7.28 5.74
N ASN A 125 -0.49 6.23 6.26
CA ASN A 125 -0.08 6.17 7.66
C ASN A 125 0.96 7.26 7.94
N PRO A 126 0.73 8.18 8.91
CA PRO A 126 1.72 9.21 9.23
C PRO A 126 2.96 8.61 9.89
N VAL A 127 4.12 9.17 9.56
CA VAL A 127 5.38 8.90 10.25
C VAL A 127 5.56 10.02 11.28
N VAL A 128 5.77 9.63 12.54
CA VAL A 128 5.92 10.54 13.67
C VAL A 128 7.15 10.16 14.50
N SER A 129 7.64 11.06 15.34
CA SER A 129 8.72 10.74 16.27
C SER A 129 8.25 9.85 17.43
N ASP A 130 9.20 9.21 18.12
CA ASP A 130 8.90 8.37 19.28
C ASP A 130 8.25 9.18 20.40
N GLU A 131 8.57 10.48 20.57
CA GLU A 131 7.95 11.35 21.56
C GLU A 131 6.45 11.56 21.29
N VAL A 132 6.07 11.72 20.02
CA VAL A 132 4.66 11.83 19.62
C VAL A 132 3.92 10.52 19.90
N LEU A 133 4.55 9.37 19.60
CA LEU A 133 3.97 8.07 19.97
C LEU A 133 3.75 7.96 21.48
N GLN A 134 4.75 8.29 22.29
CA GLN A 134 4.64 8.26 23.78
C GLN A 134 3.53 9.18 24.28
N SER A 135 3.39 10.37 23.72
CA SER A 135 2.30 11.28 24.04
C SER A 135 0.93 10.67 23.76
N ILE A 136 0.76 9.97 22.65
CA ILE A 136 -0.49 9.29 22.31
C ILE A 136 -0.73 8.09 23.25
N GLN A 137 0.32 7.34 23.57
CA GLN A 137 0.25 6.18 24.48
C GLN A 137 -0.10 6.56 25.91
N SER A 138 0.13 7.81 26.33
CA SER A 138 -0.35 8.29 27.64
C SER A 138 -1.87 8.34 27.76
N THR A 139 -2.58 8.40 26.62
CA THR A 139 -4.04 8.47 26.55
C THR A 139 -4.66 7.13 26.10
N TYR A 140 -3.95 6.37 25.26
CA TYR A 140 -4.46 5.13 24.67
C TYR A 140 -3.55 3.95 25.00
N GLU A 141 -4.07 2.94 25.66
CA GLU A 141 -3.32 1.75 26.09
C GLU A 141 -2.63 0.99 24.94
N ARG A 142 -3.27 0.96 23.77
CA ARG A 142 -2.76 0.28 22.57
C ARG A 142 -2.81 1.18 21.36
N VAL A 143 -1.64 1.57 20.87
CA VAL A 143 -1.47 2.38 19.65
C VAL A 143 -0.82 1.51 18.57
N PRO A 144 -1.54 1.12 17.50
CA PRO A 144 -0.95 0.37 16.40
C PRO A 144 0.12 1.19 15.71
N SER A 145 1.38 0.77 15.85
CA SER A 145 2.55 1.43 15.31
C SER A 145 3.50 0.43 14.63
N TYR A 146 4.29 0.91 13.69
CA TYR A 146 5.24 0.12 12.91
C TYR A 146 6.55 0.90 12.77
N PRO A 147 7.73 0.23 12.82
CA PRO A 147 9.01 0.90 12.63
C PRO A 147 9.07 1.70 11.33
N ALA A 148 9.66 2.90 11.38
CA ALA A 148 9.77 3.79 10.21
C ALA A 148 11.14 4.49 10.09
N GLY A 149 12.17 3.89 10.67
CA GLY A 149 13.52 4.42 10.77
C GLY A 149 13.90 4.73 12.22
N GLU A 150 15.13 5.19 12.43
CA GLU A 150 15.61 5.52 13.76
C GLU A 150 14.82 6.68 14.36
N GLY A 151 14.34 6.50 15.60
CA GLY A 151 13.56 7.52 16.32
C GLY A 151 12.19 7.84 15.73
N HIS A 152 11.70 7.03 14.78
CA HIS A 152 10.43 7.27 14.10
C HIS A 152 9.57 6.01 13.98
N VAL A 153 8.27 6.22 14.08
CA VAL A 153 7.26 5.18 13.90
C VAL A 153 6.17 5.64 12.96
N LYS A 154 5.55 4.67 12.31
CA LYS A 154 4.40 4.88 11.45
C LYS A 154 3.13 4.46 12.18
N LEU A 155 2.18 5.37 12.37
CA LEU A 155 0.91 5.11 13.02
C LEU A 155 -0.14 4.64 12.02
N ALA A 156 -1.05 3.76 12.44
CA ALA A 156 -2.16 3.31 11.61
C ALA A 156 -3.19 4.44 11.42
N ALA A 157 -3.27 5.04 10.23
CA ALA A 157 -4.22 6.13 9.94
C ALA A 157 -5.68 5.71 10.19
N GLY A 158 -6.06 4.46 9.85
CA GLY A 158 -7.40 3.95 10.12
C GLY A 158 -7.74 3.96 11.60
N TRP A 159 -6.82 3.55 12.47
CA TRP A 159 -7.00 3.60 13.92
C TRP A 159 -7.15 5.05 14.42
N LEU A 160 -6.32 5.99 13.93
CA LEU A 160 -6.43 7.40 14.28
C LEU A 160 -7.81 7.97 13.91
N ILE A 161 -8.32 7.63 12.74
CA ILE A 161 -9.65 8.02 12.27
C ILE A 161 -10.75 7.43 13.16
N GLU A 162 -10.61 6.17 13.60
CA GLU A 162 -11.55 5.54 14.53
C GLU A 162 -11.53 6.24 15.89
N GLN A 163 -10.34 6.54 16.45
CA GLN A 163 -10.23 7.25 17.73
C GLN A 163 -10.79 8.68 17.66
N ALA A 164 -10.69 9.33 16.51
CA ALA A 164 -11.32 10.63 16.26
C ALA A 164 -12.86 10.55 16.09
N GLY A 165 -13.46 9.36 16.23
CA GLY A 165 -14.91 9.16 16.17
C GLY A 165 -15.50 9.21 14.77
N TRP A 166 -14.70 8.96 13.72
CA TRP A 166 -15.15 9.00 12.33
C TRP A 166 -15.53 7.63 11.73
N LYS A 167 -15.38 6.55 12.51
CA LYS A 167 -15.76 5.22 12.03
C LYS A 167 -17.25 5.16 11.72
N GLY A 168 -17.57 4.75 10.48
CA GLY A 168 -18.95 4.56 10.02
C GLY A 168 -19.78 5.84 9.84
N LYS A 169 -19.19 7.05 9.98
CA LYS A 169 -19.89 8.29 9.69
C LYS A 169 -20.23 8.40 8.20
N ARG A 170 -21.46 8.82 7.93
CA ARG A 170 -21.96 9.12 6.58
C ARG A 170 -22.31 10.59 6.49
N PHE A 171 -22.13 11.16 5.31
CA PHE A 171 -22.54 12.53 4.95
C PHE A 171 -23.46 12.44 3.74
N GLY A 172 -24.54 13.18 3.75
CA GLY A 172 -25.55 13.23 2.68
C GLY A 172 -26.70 12.28 2.91
#